data_0f25196b36e558952a0a2fdcdf68b2b8
#
_entry.id   0f25196b36e558952a0a2fdcdf68b2b8
#
_cell.length_a   1.000
_cell.length_b   1.000
_cell.length_c   1.000
_cell.angle_alpha   90.00
_cell.angle_beta   90.00
_cell.angle_gamma   90.00
#
_symmetry.space_group_name_H-M   'P 1'
#
loop_
_entity.id
_entity.type
_entity.pdbx_description
1 polymer ?
#
loop_
_entity_poly.entity_id
_entity_poly.type
_entity_poly.pdbx_seq_one_letter_code
_entity_poly.pdbx_strand_id
1 'polypeptide(L)'
;LTDQLRDIREFGDDADAYRDELFRRWTGLLSYRYIGRNHASMNVGEADDTVVIRRDMRNEAGGIMVAPLAIASPEGCQTDMVAVPNPVIASVQIVDPGYDVSRVEVVDSGNVHQGRMMGYGRCKIVDADNPQRVIAFNEGQGAIIGVPPEGLDKMDVSGTELVIEDTPDLPPLWQAFGASKRPDGHWTLPALSLELASPDAALHIGPQHVVLETAAIDLAADAVGTRKLQVLSWHVMFMSRGKVGPFRVEGTAHVGAAGKVGVRMLLHDEGNGDKAVTSAAAIFEIVG
;
A
#
# COMPACT_ATOMS: atom_id res chain seq x y z
N LEU A 1 11.04 25.31 13.07
CA LEU A 1 10.67 24.14 13.85
C LEU A 1 10.39 23.02 12.84
N THR A 2 11.33 22.10 12.70
CA THR A 2 11.10 20.86 11.96
C THR A 2 9.94 20.17 12.65
N ASP A 3 8.88 19.91 11.89
CA ASP A 3 7.68 19.20 12.33
C ASP A 3 8.09 17.75 12.61
N GLN A 4 8.56 17.51 13.82
CA GLN A 4 9.10 16.21 14.20
C GLN A 4 7.97 15.20 14.21
N LEU A 5 8.12 14.14 13.42
CA LEU A 5 7.17 13.03 13.41
C LEU A 5 7.15 12.35 14.77
N ARG A 6 6.03 12.46 15.48
CA ARG A 6 5.81 11.80 16.77
C ARG A 6 4.92 10.58 16.56
N ASP A 7 5.11 9.57 17.36
CA ASP A 7 4.26 8.40 17.40
C ASP A 7 2.91 8.78 18.02
N ILE A 8 1.79 8.42 17.37
CA ILE A 8 0.44 8.75 17.83
C ILE A 8 0.19 8.27 19.26
N ARG A 9 0.85 7.20 19.68
CA ARG A 9 0.71 6.63 21.02
C ARG A 9 1.24 7.56 22.13
N GLU A 10 2.08 8.53 21.78
CA GLU A 10 2.55 9.56 22.72
C GLU A 10 1.46 10.55 23.14
N PHE A 11 0.33 10.55 22.44
CA PHE A 11 -0.85 11.38 22.73
C PHE A 11 -1.95 10.60 23.45
N GLY A 12 -1.71 9.35 23.84
CA GLY A 12 -2.73 8.44 24.37
C GLY A 12 -3.49 8.91 25.61
N ASP A 13 -2.91 9.83 26.40
CA ASP A 13 -3.54 10.40 27.59
C ASP A 13 -4.35 11.68 27.31
N ASP A 14 -4.36 12.19 26.07
CA ASP A 14 -5.04 13.40 25.64
C ASP A 14 -5.85 13.10 24.35
N ALA A 15 -7.14 12.88 24.51
CA ALA A 15 -8.03 12.48 23.41
C ALA A 15 -8.14 13.54 22.32
N ASP A 16 -8.10 14.83 22.67
CA ASP A 16 -8.18 15.91 21.69
C ASP A 16 -6.88 16.01 20.89
N ALA A 17 -5.74 15.99 21.56
CA ALA A 17 -4.43 16.00 20.89
C ALA A 17 -4.22 14.73 20.03
N TYR A 18 -4.69 13.58 20.51
CA TYR A 18 -4.66 12.33 19.74
C TYR A 18 -5.49 12.44 18.46
N ARG A 19 -6.73 12.96 18.57
CA ARG A 19 -7.63 13.15 17.43
C ARG A 19 -7.04 14.11 16.39
N ASP A 20 -6.53 15.25 16.85
CA ASP A 20 -5.95 16.27 15.96
C ASP A 20 -4.72 15.73 15.23
N GLU A 21 -3.83 15.00 15.91
CA GLU A 21 -2.67 14.37 15.28
C GLU A 21 -3.09 13.25 14.32
N LEU A 22 -4.07 12.43 14.69
CA LEU A 22 -4.59 11.36 13.83
C LEU A 22 -5.18 11.95 12.54
N PHE A 23 -5.98 13.02 12.65
CA PHE A 23 -6.52 13.74 11.50
C PHE A 23 -5.40 14.27 10.61
N ARG A 24 -4.42 14.97 11.18
CA ARG A 24 -3.27 15.51 10.45
C ARG A 24 -2.51 14.41 9.69
N ARG A 25 -2.36 13.23 10.30
CA ARG A 25 -1.65 12.10 9.68
C ARG A 25 -2.44 11.47 8.54
N TRP A 26 -3.70 11.16 8.76
CA TRP A 26 -4.54 10.58 7.72
C TRP A 26 -4.73 11.50 6.53
N THR A 27 -5.02 12.78 6.76
CA THR A 27 -5.22 13.75 5.69
C THR A 27 -3.91 14.19 5.03
N GLY A 28 -2.76 13.98 5.66
CA GLY A 28 -1.43 14.20 5.10
C GLY A 28 -0.87 13.01 4.32
N LEU A 29 -1.39 11.81 4.55
CA LEU A 29 -0.82 10.57 4.02
C LEU A 29 -1.04 10.43 2.51
N LEU A 30 0.06 10.46 1.75
CA LEU A 30 0.03 10.44 0.29
C LEU A 30 -0.67 9.20 -0.26
N SER A 31 -0.53 8.04 0.37
CA SER A 31 -1.17 6.80 -0.05
C SER A 31 -2.66 6.98 -0.32
N TYR A 32 -3.40 7.56 0.63
CA TYR A 32 -4.84 7.74 0.50
C TYR A 32 -5.20 8.92 -0.39
N ARG A 33 -4.51 10.04 -0.22
CA ARG A 33 -4.74 11.24 -1.02
C ARG A 33 -4.50 11.01 -2.51
N TYR A 34 -3.44 10.27 -2.86
CA TYR A 34 -3.05 10.05 -4.26
C TYR A 34 -3.89 8.97 -4.93
N ILE A 35 -4.18 7.88 -4.23
CA ILE A 35 -5.03 6.81 -4.77
C ILE A 35 -6.49 7.25 -4.83
N GLY A 36 -6.90 8.19 -3.98
CA GLY A 36 -8.25 8.76 -4.00
C GLY A 36 -9.26 7.90 -3.25
N ARG A 37 -8.81 7.16 -2.22
CA ARG A 37 -9.71 6.40 -1.37
C ARG A 37 -9.73 6.93 0.06
N ASN A 38 -10.89 7.41 0.47
CA ASN A 38 -11.17 7.72 1.86
C ASN A 38 -11.44 6.46 2.67
N HIS A 39 -10.82 6.37 3.83
CA HIS A 39 -10.98 5.21 4.70
C HIS A 39 -12.32 5.23 5.42
N ALA A 40 -13.20 4.26 5.12
CA ALA A 40 -14.50 4.08 5.77
C ALA A 40 -14.42 4.02 7.29
N SER A 41 -13.35 3.45 7.85
CA SER A 41 -13.15 3.33 9.29
C SER A 41 -12.93 4.67 9.99
N MET A 42 -12.51 5.70 9.24
CA MET A 42 -12.19 7.03 9.75
C MET A 42 -13.25 8.07 9.41
N ASN A 43 -14.09 7.83 8.40
CA ASN A 43 -15.04 8.82 7.91
C ASN A 43 -16.38 8.73 8.64
N VAL A 44 -17.00 9.90 8.86
CA VAL A 44 -18.36 10.04 9.46
C VAL A 44 -19.45 9.67 8.44
N GLY A 45 -19.21 9.88 7.14
CA GLY A 45 -20.15 9.61 6.06
C GLY A 45 -20.11 8.16 5.54
N GLU A 46 -20.94 7.91 4.53
CA GLU A 46 -20.82 6.68 3.73
C GLU A 46 -19.48 6.70 2.99
N ALA A 47 -18.75 5.62 3.04
CA ALA A 47 -17.51 5.48 2.30
C ALA A 47 -17.82 5.23 0.84
N ASP A 48 -17.19 5.99 -0.05
CA ASP A 48 -17.04 5.59 -1.43
C ASP A 48 -15.84 4.63 -1.51
N ASP A 49 -16.11 3.35 -1.60
CA ASP A 49 -15.11 2.30 -1.70
C ASP A 49 -14.59 2.09 -3.13
N THR A 50 -14.84 3.06 -4.03
CA THR A 50 -14.36 3.03 -5.40
C THR A 50 -13.02 3.75 -5.57
N VAL A 51 -12.23 3.28 -6.54
CA VAL A 51 -10.96 3.90 -6.95
C VAL A 51 -10.92 4.00 -8.47
N VAL A 52 -10.67 5.19 -8.98
CA VAL A 52 -10.44 5.43 -10.41
C VAL A 52 -9.05 4.91 -10.79
N ILE A 53 -8.99 4.06 -11.81
CA ILE A 53 -7.75 3.48 -12.30
C ILE A 53 -7.20 4.34 -13.43
N ARG A 54 -6.20 5.16 -13.10
CA ARG A 54 -5.47 6.02 -14.02
C ARG A 54 -4.34 5.26 -14.71
N ARG A 55 -3.75 5.88 -15.75
CA ARG A 55 -2.62 5.31 -16.50
C ARG A 55 -1.37 5.06 -15.66
N ASP A 56 -1.10 5.90 -14.66
CA ASP A 56 0.03 5.76 -13.74
C ASP A 56 -0.10 4.54 -12.79
N MET A 57 -1.31 3.99 -12.69
CA MET A 57 -1.62 2.79 -11.92
C MET A 57 -1.58 1.50 -12.78
N ARG A 58 -1.09 1.60 -14.02
CA ARG A 58 -0.99 0.48 -14.95
C ARG A 58 0.46 0.14 -15.26
N ASN A 59 0.70 -1.15 -15.45
CA ASN A 59 1.99 -1.64 -15.92
C ASN A 59 2.10 -1.48 -17.46
N GLU A 60 3.26 -1.77 -18.03
CA GLU A 60 3.50 -1.65 -19.48
C GLU A 60 2.74 -2.68 -20.34
N ALA A 61 2.17 -3.72 -19.73
CA ALA A 61 1.24 -4.62 -20.39
C ALA A 61 -0.19 -4.04 -20.46
N GLY A 62 -0.47 -2.95 -19.72
CA GLY A 62 -1.77 -2.29 -19.62
C GLY A 62 -2.63 -2.77 -18.45
N GLY A 63 -2.23 -3.82 -17.75
CA GLY A 63 -2.94 -4.33 -16.59
C GLY A 63 -2.77 -3.43 -15.36
N ILE A 64 -3.68 -3.55 -14.41
CA ILE A 64 -3.62 -2.80 -13.15
C ILE A 64 -2.43 -3.29 -12.32
N MET A 65 -1.63 -2.37 -11.79
CA MET A 65 -0.57 -2.66 -10.83
C MET A 65 -1.16 -3.13 -9.51
N VAL A 66 -0.39 -3.92 -8.76
CA VAL A 66 -0.86 -4.43 -7.46
C VAL A 66 -0.79 -3.37 -6.35
N ALA A 67 0.15 -2.43 -6.41
CA ALA A 67 0.31 -1.40 -5.39
C ALA A 67 -0.96 -0.55 -5.19
N PRO A 68 -1.59 0.03 -6.24
CA PRO A 68 -2.86 0.75 -6.06
C PRO A 68 -3.98 -0.14 -5.50
N LEU A 69 -4.06 -1.41 -5.89
CA LEU A 69 -5.05 -2.35 -5.35
C LEU A 69 -4.82 -2.63 -3.86
N ALA A 70 -3.57 -2.85 -3.47
CA ALA A 70 -3.20 -3.10 -2.07
C ALA A 70 -3.41 -1.85 -1.18
N ILE A 71 -3.18 -0.64 -1.73
CA ILE A 71 -3.46 0.62 -1.01
C ILE A 71 -4.97 0.85 -0.89
N ALA A 72 -5.73 0.53 -1.94
CA ALA A 72 -7.19 0.67 -1.95
C ALA A 72 -7.88 -0.31 -0.99
N SER A 73 -7.25 -1.43 -0.66
CA SER A 73 -7.87 -2.52 0.10
C SER A 73 -7.11 -2.88 1.41
N PRO A 74 -6.84 -1.90 2.29
CA PRO A 74 -6.13 -2.17 3.54
C PRO A 74 -6.95 -3.06 4.50
N GLU A 75 -8.24 -3.25 4.22
CA GLU A 75 -9.14 -4.14 4.96
C GLU A 75 -8.65 -5.57 5.03
N GLY A 76 -7.87 -6.01 4.04
CA GLY A 76 -7.21 -7.31 4.09
C GLY A 76 -6.30 -7.47 5.32
N CYS A 77 -5.79 -6.37 5.87
CA CYS A 77 -4.90 -6.37 7.03
C CYS A 77 -5.53 -5.74 8.29
N GLN A 78 -6.83 -5.40 8.27
CA GLN A 78 -7.48 -4.71 9.39
C GLN A 78 -7.84 -5.64 10.55
N THR A 79 -8.01 -5.01 11.70
CA THR A 79 -8.59 -5.58 12.90
C THR A 79 -9.88 -4.81 13.23
N ASP A 80 -10.92 -5.48 13.77
CA ASP A 80 -12.17 -4.84 14.19
C ASP A 80 -12.01 -3.91 15.40
N MET A 81 -10.83 -3.85 15.97
CA MET A 81 -10.61 -3.08 17.17
C MET A 81 -10.36 -1.62 16.83
N VAL A 82 -10.98 -0.74 17.62
CA VAL A 82 -10.54 0.65 17.70
C VAL A 82 -9.12 0.64 18.27
N ALA A 83 -8.14 0.57 17.41
CA ALA A 83 -6.74 0.36 17.76
C ALA A 83 -5.85 0.98 16.70
N VAL A 84 -4.59 1.22 17.03
CA VAL A 84 -3.57 1.52 16.01
C VAL A 84 -3.21 0.19 15.35
N PRO A 85 -3.70 -0.10 14.14
CA PRO A 85 -3.38 -1.34 13.47
C PRO A 85 -1.97 -1.29 12.90
N ASN A 86 -1.29 -2.41 12.96
CA ASN A 86 -0.02 -2.61 12.29
C ASN A 86 -0.14 -3.79 11.33
N PRO A 87 -0.20 -3.58 10.02
CA PRO A 87 -0.16 -4.67 9.07
C PRO A 87 1.09 -5.54 9.28
N VAL A 88 0.89 -6.85 9.25
CA VAL A 88 1.96 -7.85 9.40
C VAL A 88 2.14 -8.62 8.11
N ILE A 89 1.05 -9.02 7.47
CA ILE A 89 1.05 -9.72 6.19
C ILE A 89 -0.04 -9.12 5.31
N ALA A 90 0.27 -8.94 4.02
CA ALA A 90 -0.69 -8.65 2.96
C ALA A 90 -0.44 -9.56 1.78
N SER A 91 -1.50 -10.15 1.23
CA SER A 91 -1.46 -11.02 0.06
C SER A 91 -2.53 -10.63 -0.93
N VAL A 92 -2.12 -10.29 -2.15
CA VAL A 92 -3.04 -9.97 -3.25
C VAL A 92 -2.88 -11.01 -4.34
N GLN A 93 -3.99 -11.62 -4.74
CA GLN A 93 -4.07 -12.58 -5.84
C GLN A 93 -4.86 -11.95 -6.97
N ILE A 94 -4.23 -11.74 -8.12
CA ILE A 94 -4.86 -11.14 -9.30
C ILE A 94 -5.62 -12.23 -10.05
N VAL A 95 -6.92 -12.03 -10.23
CA VAL A 95 -7.82 -12.91 -10.98
C VAL A 95 -7.97 -12.42 -12.41
N ASP A 96 -8.11 -11.11 -12.57
CA ASP A 96 -8.25 -10.43 -13.87
C ASP A 96 -7.30 -9.22 -13.90
N PRO A 97 -6.44 -9.07 -14.92
CA PRO A 97 -5.55 -7.91 -15.05
C PRO A 97 -6.25 -6.55 -15.18
N GLY A 98 -7.54 -6.52 -15.52
CA GLY A 98 -8.34 -5.31 -15.61
C GLY A 98 -7.88 -4.34 -16.69
N TYR A 99 -7.49 -4.83 -17.87
CA TYR A 99 -6.95 -3.99 -18.97
C TYR A 99 -7.88 -2.85 -19.39
N ASP A 100 -9.18 -3.08 -19.34
CA ASP A 100 -10.26 -2.17 -19.73
C ASP A 100 -11.04 -1.59 -18.54
N VAL A 101 -10.66 -1.92 -17.31
CA VAL A 101 -11.36 -1.48 -16.10
C VAL A 101 -10.97 -0.05 -15.77
N SER A 102 -11.93 0.86 -15.69
CA SER A 102 -11.71 2.27 -15.38
C SER A 102 -11.84 2.60 -13.89
N ARG A 103 -12.59 1.78 -13.13
CA ARG A 103 -12.81 1.93 -11.70
C ARG A 103 -12.89 0.56 -11.03
N VAL A 104 -12.36 0.47 -9.84
CA VAL A 104 -12.51 -0.72 -9.00
C VAL A 104 -13.25 -0.36 -7.71
N GLU A 105 -13.94 -1.33 -7.15
CA GLU A 105 -14.64 -1.23 -5.87
C GLU A 105 -14.16 -2.33 -4.93
N VAL A 106 -14.00 -2.00 -3.65
CA VAL A 106 -13.63 -2.95 -2.60
C VAL A 106 -14.89 -3.44 -1.93
N VAL A 107 -15.15 -4.73 -2.03
CA VAL A 107 -16.36 -5.38 -1.52
C VAL A 107 -16.04 -6.57 -0.63
N ASP A 108 -17.06 -7.08 0.07
CA ASP A 108 -16.91 -8.23 0.99
C ASP A 108 -15.78 -8.05 2.01
N SER A 109 -15.55 -6.81 2.43
CA SER A 109 -14.54 -6.47 3.43
C SER A 109 -14.99 -6.94 4.80
N GLY A 110 -14.09 -7.62 5.52
CA GLY A 110 -14.39 -8.01 6.88
C GLY A 110 -13.30 -8.84 7.54
N ASN A 111 -13.39 -8.93 8.86
CA ASN A 111 -12.57 -9.82 9.65
C ASN A 111 -13.05 -11.26 9.52
N VAL A 112 -12.11 -12.12 9.15
CA VAL A 112 -12.32 -13.58 9.17
C VAL A 112 -12.20 -14.12 10.59
N HIS A 113 -11.25 -13.57 11.34
CA HIS A 113 -11.03 -13.92 12.75
C HIS A 113 -10.31 -12.77 13.47
N GLN A 114 -10.73 -12.51 14.69
CA GLN A 114 -10.10 -11.55 15.60
C GLN A 114 -9.66 -12.24 16.89
N GLY A 115 -8.33 -12.27 17.09
CA GLY A 115 -7.73 -12.66 18.36
C GLY A 115 -7.45 -11.44 19.25
N ARG A 116 -6.85 -11.67 20.41
CA ARG A 116 -6.55 -10.60 21.38
C ARG A 116 -5.53 -9.57 20.85
N MET A 117 -4.57 -10.01 20.04
CA MET A 117 -3.47 -9.18 19.53
C MET A 117 -3.38 -9.15 18.00
N MET A 118 -4.06 -10.04 17.32
CA MET A 118 -3.97 -10.22 15.88
C MET A 118 -5.37 -10.33 15.28
N GLY A 119 -5.57 -9.69 14.14
CA GLY A 119 -6.75 -9.84 13.30
C GLY A 119 -6.38 -10.38 11.93
N TYR A 120 -7.34 -11.06 11.31
CA TYR A 120 -7.22 -11.67 9.98
C TYR A 120 -8.37 -11.16 9.14
N GLY A 121 -8.06 -10.40 8.11
CA GLY A 121 -9.04 -9.78 7.24
C GLY A 121 -8.97 -10.32 5.82
N ARG A 122 -10.03 -10.05 5.08
CA ARG A 122 -10.09 -10.29 3.64
C ARG A 122 -11.04 -9.30 2.98
N CYS A 123 -10.86 -9.10 1.68
CA CYS A 123 -11.80 -8.41 0.83
C CYS A 123 -11.67 -8.89 -0.62
N LYS A 124 -12.64 -8.51 -1.44
CA LYS A 124 -12.58 -8.62 -2.91
C LYS A 124 -12.46 -7.23 -3.51
N ILE A 125 -11.77 -7.17 -4.64
CA ILE A 125 -11.72 -6.00 -5.50
C ILE A 125 -12.41 -6.40 -6.80
N VAL A 126 -13.44 -5.66 -7.17
CA VAL A 126 -14.25 -5.92 -8.37
C VAL A 126 -14.19 -4.73 -9.33
N ASP A 127 -14.56 -4.94 -10.57
CA ASP A 127 -14.87 -3.87 -11.51
C ASP A 127 -16.13 -3.14 -11.02
N ALA A 128 -16.03 -1.84 -10.73
CA ALA A 128 -17.14 -1.05 -10.21
C ALA A 128 -18.32 -0.94 -11.20
N ASP A 129 -18.06 -1.05 -12.50
CA ASP A 129 -19.07 -1.03 -13.55
C ASP A 129 -19.65 -2.42 -13.84
N ASN A 130 -18.99 -3.50 -13.36
CA ASN A 130 -19.43 -4.88 -13.45
C ASN A 130 -19.05 -5.68 -12.20
N PRO A 131 -19.80 -5.59 -11.09
CA PRO A 131 -19.43 -6.22 -9.81
C PRO A 131 -19.32 -7.75 -9.82
N GLN A 132 -19.75 -8.42 -10.89
CA GLN A 132 -19.53 -9.87 -11.08
C GLN A 132 -18.10 -10.18 -11.56
N ARG A 133 -17.38 -9.18 -12.07
CA ARG A 133 -16.01 -9.32 -12.53
C ARG A 133 -15.04 -9.05 -11.39
N VAL A 134 -14.45 -10.12 -10.89
CA VAL A 134 -13.45 -10.04 -9.80
C VAL A 134 -12.08 -9.73 -10.39
N ILE A 135 -11.47 -8.65 -9.91
CA ILE A 135 -10.11 -8.21 -10.28
C ILE A 135 -9.08 -8.88 -9.37
N ALA A 136 -9.30 -8.86 -8.06
CA ALA A 136 -8.36 -9.43 -7.12
C ALA A 136 -9.03 -9.89 -5.82
N PHE A 137 -8.35 -10.81 -5.13
CA PHE A 137 -8.57 -11.10 -3.72
C PHE A 137 -7.44 -10.48 -2.89
N ASN A 138 -7.76 -9.88 -1.76
CA ASN A 138 -6.78 -9.41 -0.79
C ASN A 138 -7.08 -10.05 0.58
N GLU A 139 -6.07 -10.66 1.17
CA GLU A 139 -6.12 -11.29 2.48
C GLU A 139 -4.89 -10.88 3.28
N GLY A 140 -5.04 -10.77 4.59
CA GLY A 140 -3.89 -10.40 5.40
C GLY A 140 -4.10 -10.54 6.89
N GLN A 141 -3.10 -10.06 7.60
CA GLN A 141 -2.99 -10.12 9.03
C GLN A 141 -2.50 -8.79 9.57
N GLY A 142 -3.19 -8.28 10.58
CA GLY A 142 -2.80 -7.10 11.32
C GLY A 142 -2.57 -7.39 12.80
N ALA A 143 -1.64 -6.68 13.41
CA ALA A 143 -1.42 -6.67 14.85
C ALA A 143 -1.93 -5.37 15.46
N ILE A 144 -2.31 -5.43 16.73
CA ILE A 144 -2.68 -4.26 17.53
C ILE A 144 -1.41 -3.79 18.25
N ILE A 145 -1.02 -2.54 18.01
CA ILE A 145 0.18 -1.94 18.62
C ILE A 145 -0.11 -0.83 19.61
N GLY A 146 -1.37 -0.45 19.78
CA GLY A 146 -1.81 0.58 20.70
C GLY A 146 -3.32 0.59 20.84
N VAL A 147 -3.79 1.23 21.88
CA VAL A 147 -5.23 1.47 22.12
C VAL A 147 -5.42 3.00 22.06
N PRO A 148 -6.33 3.51 21.21
CA PRO A 148 -6.65 4.92 21.19
C PRO A 148 -7.37 5.35 22.47
N PRO A 149 -7.42 6.65 22.78
CA PRO A 149 -8.21 7.18 23.87
C PRO A 149 -9.68 6.77 23.76
N GLU A 150 -10.33 6.60 24.92
CA GLU A 150 -11.76 6.31 24.99
C GLU A 150 -12.59 7.49 24.43
N GLY A 151 -13.67 7.20 23.71
CA GLY A 151 -14.55 8.23 23.13
C GLY A 151 -14.03 8.89 21.85
N LEU A 152 -13.08 8.28 21.17
CA LEU A 152 -12.59 8.79 19.87
C LEU A 152 -13.67 8.60 18.79
N ASP A 153 -14.27 9.70 18.36
CA ASP A 153 -15.27 9.71 17.30
C ASP A 153 -14.61 9.61 15.91
N LYS A 154 -15.37 9.12 14.92
CA LYS A 154 -14.98 9.20 13.51
C LYS A 154 -14.84 10.66 13.09
N MET A 155 -13.94 10.91 12.14
CA MET A 155 -13.65 12.24 11.62
C MET A 155 -14.11 12.36 10.17
N ASP A 156 -14.53 13.56 9.77
CA ASP A 156 -14.77 13.84 8.37
C ASP A 156 -13.43 14.11 7.67
N VAL A 157 -12.99 13.15 6.88
CA VAL A 157 -11.78 13.24 6.06
C VAL A 157 -12.10 13.41 4.57
N SER A 158 -13.36 13.66 4.23
CA SER A 158 -13.81 13.89 2.85
C SER A 158 -13.13 15.11 2.21
N GLY A 159 -12.89 15.05 0.92
CA GLY A 159 -12.29 16.15 0.16
C GLY A 159 -10.80 16.39 0.41
N THR A 160 -10.13 15.45 1.06
CA THR A 160 -8.67 15.50 1.27
C THR A 160 -7.87 14.81 0.16
N GLU A 161 -8.55 14.13 -0.75
CA GLU A 161 -7.96 13.47 -1.91
C GLU A 161 -7.38 14.49 -2.89
N LEU A 162 -6.30 14.10 -3.55
CA LEU A 162 -5.75 14.89 -4.65
C LEU A 162 -6.58 14.67 -5.91
N VAL A 163 -7.00 15.75 -6.53
CA VAL A 163 -7.60 15.70 -7.87
C VAL A 163 -6.48 15.54 -8.89
N ILE A 164 -6.38 14.35 -9.49
CA ILE A 164 -5.33 14.00 -10.44
C ILE A 164 -5.99 13.73 -11.78
N GLU A 165 -5.65 14.55 -12.77
CA GLU A 165 -6.11 14.35 -14.15
C GLU A 165 -5.31 13.22 -14.81
N ASP A 166 -6.01 12.29 -15.45
CA ASP A 166 -5.38 11.19 -16.19
C ASP A 166 -4.92 11.64 -17.58
N THR A 167 -3.84 12.42 -17.61
CA THR A 167 -3.27 12.97 -18.84
C THR A 167 -2.15 12.08 -19.38
N PRO A 168 -1.81 12.18 -20.70
CA PRO A 168 -0.69 11.43 -21.28
C PRO A 168 0.67 11.67 -20.58
N ASP A 169 0.84 12.84 -19.99
CA ASP A 169 2.09 13.26 -19.32
C ASP A 169 2.08 12.98 -17.82
N LEU A 170 1.06 12.28 -17.32
CA LEU A 170 1.02 11.89 -15.90
C LEU A 170 2.26 11.06 -15.56
N PRO A 171 3.07 11.48 -14.57
CA PRO A 171 4.27 10.75 -14.20
C PRO A 171 3.93 9.37 -13.63
N PRO A 172 4.84 8.39 -13.75
CA PRO A 172 4.61 7.06 -13.20
C PRO A 172 4.39 7.11 -11.68
N LEU A 173 3.58 6.19 -11.19
CA LEU A 173 3.16 6.11 -9.78
C LEU A 173 4.33 6.21 -8.79
N TRP A 174 5.45 5.55 -9.07
CA TRP A 174 6.64 5.57 -8.21
C TRP A 174 7.20 6.98 -8.01
N GLN A 175 7.13 7.84 -9.04
CA GLN A 175 7.64 9.20 -8.96
C GLN A 175 6.77 10.06 -8.04
N ALA A 176 5.46 9.87 -8.05
CA ALA A 176 4.54 10.57 -7.14
C ALA A 176 4.84 10.25 -5.67
N PHE A 177 5.33 9.05 -5.39
CA PHE A 177 5.74 8.63 -4.03
C PHE A 177 7.21 8.96 -3.71
N GLY A 178 7.89 9.72 -4.57
CA GLY A 178 9.27 10.13 -4.38
C GLY A 178 10.30 8.99 -4.53
N ALA A 179 9.88 7.84 -5.08
CA ALA A 179 10.83 6.76 -5.35
C ALA A 179 11.78 7.13 -6.49
N SER A 180 12.96 6.57 -6.48
CA SER A 180 13.97 6.78 -7.52
C SER A 180 14.90 5.59 -7.64
N LYS A 181 15.50 5.41 -8.82
CA LYS A 181 16.53 4.40 -9.06
C LYS A 181 17.91 5.04 -8.93
N ARG A 182 18.75 4.48 -8.08
CA ARG A 182 20.13 4.93 -7.87
C ARG A 182 21.05 4.47 -9.01
N PRO A 183 22.24 5.08 -9.14
CA PRO A 183 23.25 4.65 -10.13
C PRO A 183 23.72 3.19 -9.92
N ASP A 184 23.65 2.68 -8.70
CA ASP A 184 23.95 1.27 -8.38
C ASP A 184 22.84 0.28 -8.78
N GLY A 185 21.72 0.79 -9.32
CA GLY A 185 20.59 0.02 -9.81
C GLY A 185 19.51 -0.23 -8.76
N HIS A 186 19.72 0.11 -7.49
CA HIS A 186 18.71 -0.08 -6.44
C HIS A 186 17.61 0.98 -6.49
N TRP A 187 16.37 0.55 -6.32
CA TRP A 187 15.24 1.44 -6.06
C TRP A 187 15.20 1.90 -4.62
N THR A 188 14.84 3.16 -4.40
CA THR A 188 14.80 3.77 -3.08
C THR A 188 13.59 4.67 -2.90
N LEU A 189 13.12 4.78 -1.64
CA LEU A 189 12.29 5.88 -1.17
C LEU A 189 13.14 6.89 -0.39
N PRO A 190 12.74 8.16 -0.32
CA PRO A 190 13.44 9.18 0.47
C PRO A 190 13.36 8.90 1.97
N ALA A 191 13.98 9.76 2.75
CA ALA A 191 13.81 9.79 4.20
C ALA A 191 12.34 9.97 4.59
N LEU A 192 11.97 9.46 5.76
CA LEU A 192 10.61 9.51 6.26
C LEU A 192 10.11 10.97 6.37
N SER A 193 8.94 11.21 5.82
CA SER A 193 8.24 12.51 5.83
C SER A 193 6.79 12.31 6.30
N LEU A 194 6.08 13.40 6.55
CA LEU A 194 4.65 13.35 6.92
C LEU A 194 3.82 12.60 5.86
N GLU A 195 4.11 12.82 4.58
CA GLU A 195 3.37 12.20 3.47
C GLU A 195 3.60 10.70 3.34
N LEU A 196 4.71 10.19 3.87
CA LEU A 196 5.09 8.78 3.83
C LEU A 196 4.84 8.03 5.13
N ALA A 197 4.58 8.77 6.23
CA ALA A 197 4.50 8.22 7.57
C ALA A 197 3.09 7.87 8.02
N SER A 198 2.91 6.66 8.49
CA SER A 198 1.72 6.25 9.25
C SER A 198 1.63 6.96 10.61
N PRO A 199 0.47 6.93 11.30
CA PRO A 199 0.30 7.59 12.59
C PRO A 199 1.33 7.22 13.66
N ASP A 200 1.85 6.00 13.64
CA ASP A 200 2.91 5.54 14.56
C ASP A 200 4.33 6.01 14.15
N ALA A 201 4.43 7.07 13.35
CA ALA A 201 5.68 7.66 12.88
C ALA A 201 6.62 6.63 12.21
N ALA A 202 6.09 5.81 11.34
CA ALA A 202 6.83 4.83 10.57
C ALA A 202 6.40 4.85 9.11
N LEU A 203 7.24 4.31 8.22
CA LEU A 203 6.93 4.20 6.80
C LEU A 203 5.62 3.44 6.59
N HIS A 204 4.64 4.11 5.95
CA HIS A 204 3.35 3.53 5.65
C HIS A 204 3.47 2.41 4.63
N ILE A 205 2.50 1.48 4.63
CA ILE A 205 2.51 0.33 3.70
C ILE A 205 2.40 0.75 2.24
N GLY A 206 1.65 1.80 1.93
CA GLY A 206 1.44 2.26 0.55
C GLY A 206 2.73 2.57 -0.20
N PRO A 207 3.60 3.48 0.27
CA PRO A 207 4.89 3.72 -0.35
C PRO A 207 5.75 2.47 -0.49
N GLN A 208 5.66 1.53 0.47
CA GLN A 208 6.37 0.25 0.41
C GLN A 208 5.87 -0.60 -0.76
N HIS A 209 4.55 -0.74 -0.95
CA HIS A 209 3.99 -1.46 -2.09
C HIS A 209 4.47 -0.85 -3.41
N VAL A 210 4.43 0.48 -3.54
CA VAL A 210 4.82 1.18 -4.76
C VAL A 210 6.28 0.93 -5.13
N VAL A 211 7.22 1.15 -4.20
CA VAL A 211 8.64 0.98 -4.50
C VAL A 211 9.02 -0.48 -4.73
N LEU A 212 8.42 -1.40 -3.96
CA LEU A 212 8.67 -2.84 -4.09
C LEU A 212 8.13 -3.37 -5.42
N GLU A 213 6.91 -3.00 -5.84
CA GLU A 213 6.37 -3.42 -7.14
C GLU A 213 7.19 -2.86 -8.31
N THR A 214 7.59 -1.59 -8.22
CA THR A 214 8.45 -0.98 -9.23
C THR A 214 9.78 -1.71 -9.36
N ALA A 215 10.43 -2.04 -8.25
CA ALA A 215 11.66 -2.81 -8.24
C ALA A 215 11.46 -4.24 -8.75
N ALA A 216 10.32 -4.87 -8.40
CA ALA A 216 9.99 -6.21 -8.85
C ALA A 216 9.82 -6.30 -10.37
N ILE A 217 9.13 -5.32 -10.96
CA ILE A 217 8.96 -5.23 -12.42
C ILE A 217 10.31 -5.08 -13.11
N ASP A 218 11.20 -4.21 -12.59
CA ASP A 218 12.53 -4.03 -13.14
C ASP A 218 13.37 -5.32 -13.09
N LEU A 219 13.42 -5.97 -11.91
CA LEU A 219 14.15 -7.22 -11.72
C LEU A 219 13.61 -8.34 -12.63
N ALA A 220 12.29 -8.44 -12.75
CA ALA A 220 11.69 -9.42 -13.65
C ALA A 220 11.98 -9.11 -15.10
N ALA A 221 11.87 -7.84 -15.52
CA ALA A 221 12.15 -7.40 -16.88
C ALA A 221 13.61 -7.64 -17.29
N ASP A 222 14.55 -7.35 -16.39
CA ASP A 222 15.98 -7.60 -16.62
C ASP A 222 16.25 -9.11 -16.80
N ALA A 223 15.52 -9.97 -16.08
CA ALA A 223 15.69 -11.43 -16.18
C ALA A 223 15.14 -12.03 -17.47
N VAL A 224 14.09 -11.43 -18.08
CA VAL A 224 13.41 -12.00 -19.26
C VAL A 224 13.48 -11.13 -20.52
N GLY A 225 14.06 -9.93 -20.44
CA GLY A 225 14.25 -9.04 -21.57
C GLY A 225 12.97 -8.34 -22.07
N THR A 226 11.90 -8.32 -21.28
CA THR A 226 10.65 -7.64 -21.61
C THR A 226 9.98 -7.06 -20.38
N ARG A 227 9.31 -5.90 -20.55
CA ARG A 227 8.47 -5.28 -19.51
C ARG A 227 6.97 -5.61 -19.68
N LYS A 228 6.62 -6.43 -20.67
CA LYS A 228 5.25 -6.96 -20.83
C LYS A 228 4.97 -8.02 -19.78
N LEU A 229 4.83 -7.57 -18.54
CA LEU A 229 4.70 -8.41 -17.36
C LEU A 229 3.40 -8.08 -16.63
N GLN A 230 2.66 -9.13 -16.26
CA GLN A 230 1.49 -9.02 -15.40
C GLN A 230 1.74 -9.73 -14.08
N VAL A 231 1.53 -9.02 -12.98
CA VAL A 231 1.58 -9.65 -11.66
C VAL A 231 0.39 -10.59 -11.48
N LEU A 232 0.63 -11.78 -10.94
CA LEU A 232 -0.39 -12.78 -10.64
C LEU A 232 -0.58 -12.93 -9.12
N SER A 233 0.52 -12.82 -8.37
CA SER A 233 0.54 -13.00 -6.93
C SER A 233 1.50 -12.02 -6.30
N TRP A 234 1.08 -11.41 -5.22
CA TRP A 234 1.84 -10.45 -4.43
C TRP A 234 1.71 -10.81 -2.96
N HIS A 235 2.83 -11.00 -2.29
CA HIS A 235 2.87 -11.31 -0.87
C HIS A 235 3.89 -10.45 -0.16
N VAL A 236 3.50 -9.81 0.93
CA VAL A 236 4.36 -8.89 1.71
C VAL A 236 4.29 -9.23 3.18
N MET A 237 5.45 -9.29 3.82
CA MET A 237 5.60 -9.39 5.27
C MET A 237 6.23 -8.10 5.80
N PHE A 238 5.51 -7.36 6.62
CA PHE A 238 5.97 -6.15 7.30
C PHE A 238 6.65 -6.57 8.61
N MET A 239 7.96 -6.84 8.55
CA MET A 239 8.72 -7.45 9.64
C MET A 239 9.09 -6.48 10.76
N SER A 240 9.29 -5.21 10.41
CA SER A 240 9.60 -4.16 11.38
C SER A 240 9.17 -2.79 10.87
N ARG A 241 9.18 -1.80 11.74
CA ARG A 241 8.79 -0.42 11.39
C ARG A 241 9.99 0.34 10.82
N GLY A 242 9.87 0.87 9.59
CA GLY A 242 10.83 1.80 8.99
C GLY A 242 10.68 3.18 9.63
N LYS A 243 11.73 3.73 10.22
CA LYS A 243 11.63 4.93 11.08
C LYS A 243 12.41 6.13 10.57
N VAL A 244 13.36 5.93 9.65
CA VAL A 244 14.29 6.99 9.25
C VAL A 244 14.37 7.16 7.74
N GLY A 245 14.79 6.12 7.00
CA GLY A 245 15.12 6.19 5.59
C GLY A 245 16.49 6.87 5.33
N PRO A 246 16.93 6.99 4.06
CA PRO A 246 16.22 6.49 2.89
C PRO A 246 16.00 4.98 2.95
N PHE A 247 15.01 4.50 2.19
CA PHE A 247 14.65 3.09 2.18
C PHE A 247 15.07 2.45 0.86
N ARG A 248 15.90 1.42 0.90
CA ARG A 248 16.50 0.77 -0.26
C ARG A 248 15.92 -0.61 -0.49
N VAL A 249 15.59 -0.94 -1.75
CA VAL A 249 15.13 -2.26 -2.15
C VAL A 249 16.30 -3.08 -2.66
N GLU A 250 16.44 -4.30 -2.15
CA GLU A 250 17.25 -5.38 -2.71
C GLU A 250 16.36 -6.52 -3.19
N GLY A 251 16.77 -7.21 -4.25
CA GLY A 251 15.97 -8.33 -4.73
C GLY A 251 16.67 -9.20 -5.76
N THR A 252 16.02 -10.33 -6.04
CA THR A 252 16.44 -11.29 -7.07
C THR A 252 15.24 -11.80 -7.84
N ALA A 253 15.41 -12.03 -9.15
CA ALA A 253 14.42 -12.64 -10.01
C ALA A 253 14.86 -14.04 -10.44
N HIS A 254 13.91 -14.94 -10.60
CA HIS A 254 14.09 -16.31 -11.02
C HIS A 254 13.11 -16.65 -12.13
N VAL A 255 13.63 -16.99 -13.30
CA VAL A 255 12.81 -17.39 -14.45
C VAL A 255 12.35 -18.83 -14.23
N GLY A 256 11.05 -19.01 -14.20
CA GLY A 256 10.38 -20.31 -14.08
C GLY A 256 9.92 -20.86 -15.42
N ALA A 257 9.20 -21.97 -15.39
CA ALA A 257 8.59 -22.54 -16.57
C ALA A 257 7.40 -21.70 -17.08
N ALA A 258 7.05 -21.87 -18.37
CA ALA A 258 5.84 -21.33 -18.98
C ALA A 258 5.69 -19.78 -18.82
N GLY A 259 6.78 -19.03 -18.97
CA GLY A 259 6.75 -17.56 -18.94
C GLY A 259 6.49 -16.96 -17.56
N LYS A 260 6.66 -17.70 -16.49
CA LYS A 260 6.56 -17.21 -15.12
C LYS A 260 7.91 -16.68 -14.62
N VAL A 261 7.87 -15.58 -13.86
CA VAL A 261 9.03 -15.00 -13.19
C VAL A 261 8.71 -14.80 -11.72
N GLY A 262 9.47 -15.45 -10.85
CA GLY A 262 9.38 -15.24 -9.41
C GLY A 262 10.38 -14.18 -8.98
N VAL A 263 9.94 -13.20 -8.15
CA VAL A 263 10.81 -12.16 -7.59
C VAL A 263 10.71 -12.19 -6.08
N ARG A 264 11.85 -12.03 -5.40
CA ARG A 264 11.92 -11.86 -3.94
C ARG A 264 12.71 -10.61 -3.61
N MET A 265 12.23 -9.85 -2.64
CA MET A 265 12.80 -8.54 -2.29
C MET A 265 12.85 -8.32 -0.78
N LEU A 266 13.77 -7.45 -0.38
CA LEU A 266 13.83 -6.85 0.95
C LEU A 266 13.87 -5.33 0.82
N LEU A 267 13.15 -4.64 1.69
CA LEU A 267 13.24 -3.20 1.89
C LEU A 267 14.03 -2.93 3.16
N HIS A 268 15.05 -2.11 3.07
CA HIS A 268 15.97 -1.76 4.16
C HIS A 268 15.81 -0.30 4.56
N ASP A 269 15.83 -0.01 5.85
CA ASP A 269 15.92 1.34 6.42
C ASP A 269 17.39 1.68 6.66
N GLU A 270 18.03 2.32 5.66
CA GLU A 270 19.47 2.62 5.70
C GLU A 270 19.84 3.58 6.84
N GLY A 271 19.00 4.58 7.11
CA GLY A 271 19.22 5.52 8.20
C GLY A 271 19.02 4.92 9.59
N ASN A 272 18.52 3.69 9.68
CA ASN A 272 18.31 2.94 10.91
C ASN A 272 19.17 1.66 10.94
N GLY A 273 20.46 1.79 10.64
CA GLY A 273 21.41 0.68 10.67
C GLY A 273 21.17 -0.38 9.59
N ASP A 274 20.67 0.01 8.43
CA ASP A 274 20.34 -0.88 7.30
C ASP A 274 19.39 -2.03 7.69
N LYS A 275 18.46 -1.74 8.58
CA LYS A 275 17.53 -2.72 9.12
C LYS A 275 16.52 -3.15 8.05
N ALA A 276 16.41 -4.46 7.82
CA ALA A 276 15.35 -5.00 6.98
C ALA A 276 13.97 -4.74 7.61
N VAL A 277 13.10 -4.03 6.90
CA VAL A 277 11.77 -3.64 7.39
C VAL A 277 10.65 -4.42 6.74
N THR A 278 10.82 -4.82 5.47
CA THR A 278 9.78 -5.54 4.72
C THR A 278 10.41 -6.59 3.81
N SER A 279 9.78 -7.76 3.74
CA SER A 279 10.06 -8.78 2.73
C SER A 279 8.88 -8.90 1.79
N ALA A 280 9.14 -8.98 0.48
CA ALA A 280 8.10 -9.18 -0.52
C ALA A 280 8.45 -10.29 -1.50
N ALA A 281 7.42 -10.97 -2.00
CA ALA A 281 7.54 -11.95 -3.07
C ALA A 281 6.42 -11.73 -4.10
N ALA A 282 6.75 -11.88 -5.38
CA ALA A 282 5.82 -11.72 -6.48
C ALA A 282 5.99 -12.83 -7.51
N ILE A 283 4.90 -13.17 -8.18
CA ILE A 283 4.91 -13.99 -9.39
C ILE A 283 4.37 -13.13 -10.54
N PHE A 284 5.14 -13.05 -11.59
CA PHE A 284 4.75 -12.40 -12.85
C PHE A 284 4.56 -13.43 -13.95
N GLU A 285 3.71 -13.09 -14.90
CA GLU A 285 3.55 -13.75 -16.18
C GLU A 285 3.98 -12.82 -17.30
N ILE A 286 4.70 -13.37 -18.28
CA ILE A 286 4.98 -12.66 -19.53
C ILE A 286 3.70 -12.67 -20.36
N VAL A 287 3.23 -11.49 -20.75
CA VAL A 287 2.06 -11.33 -21.64
C VAL A 287 2.54 -10.87 -23.02
N GLY A 288 2.00 -11.53 -24.04
CA GLY A 288 2.41 -11.35 -25.43
C GLY A 288 1.87 -10.08 -26.09
#